data_dc7f8d9334f1753a860c2ac4116e5561
#
_entry.id   dc7f8d9334f1753a860c2ac4116e5561
#
_cell.length_a   1.000
_cell.length_b   1.000
_cell.length_c   1.000
_cell.angle_alpha   90.00
_cell.angle_beta   90.00
_cell.angle_gamma   90.00
#
_symmetry.space_group_name_H-M   'P 1'
#
loop_
_entity.id
_entity.type
_entity.pdbx_description
1 polymer ?
#
loop_
_entity_poly.entity_id
_entity_poly.type
_entity_poly.pdbx_seq_one_letter_code
_entity_poly.pdbx_strand_id
1 'polypeptide(L)' 'GIKEVKILGPGCAKCKTTYQIIEKVINENNLDVKITKIEDITEIMSYDVMGTPAVVVDETVKIKGHVPSESEIKQIFGI' A
#
# COMPACT_ATOMS: atom_id res chain seq x y z
N GLY A 1 5.57 -11.05 -11.46
CA GLY A 1 5.59 -9.74 -10.87
C GLY A 1 4.40 -9.46 -9.97
N ILE A 2 4.41 -8.31 -9.32
CA ILE A 2 3.33 -7.89 -8.42
C ILE A 2 2.09 -7.52 -9.23
N LYS A 3 0.93 -7.99 -8.83
CA LYS A 3 -0.32 -7.76 -9.55
C LYS A 3 -1.23 -6.76 -8.86
N GLU A 4 -1.27 -6.76 -7.53
CA GLU A 4 -2.17 -5.89 -6.78
C GLU A 4 -1.51 -5.38 -5.52
N VAL A 5 -1.76 -4.10 -5.21
CA VAL A 5 -1.36 -3.48 -3.96
C VAL A 5 -2.62 -2.98 -3.26
N LYS A 6 -2.80 -3.37 -2.01
CA LYS A 6 -3.92 -2.88 -1.20
C LYS A 6 -3.39 -1.92 -0.14
N ILE A 7 -4.04 -0.78 0.00
CA ILE A 7 -3.69 0.22 1.01
C ILE A 7 -4.78 0.20 2.07
N LEU A 8 -4.40 -0.22 3.26
CA LEU A 8 -5.33 -0.37 4.37
C LEU A 8 -5.34 0.88 5.23
N GLY A 9 -6.49 1.48 5.39
CA GLY A 9 -6.63 2.64 6.25
C GLY A 9 -7.98 3.31 6.11
N PRO A 10 -8.49 3.91 7.18
CA PRO A 10 -9.84 4.50 7.20
C PRO A 10 -9.94 5.88 6.53
N GLY A 11 -9.10 6.19 5.57
CA GLY A 11 -9.19 7.44 4.82
C GLY A 11 -8.49 8.63 5.46
N CYS A 12 -7.50 8.41 6.30
CA CYS A 12 -6.74 9.49 6.93
C CYS A 12 -5.74 10.12 5.95
N ALA A 13 -5.17 11.28 6.34
CA ALA A 13 -4.19 11.99 5.52
C ALA A 13 -2.98 11.13 5.17
N LYS A 14 -2.51 10.32 6.11
CA LYS A 14 -1.39 9.40 5.90
C LYS A 14 -1.71 8.33 4.87
N CYS A 15 -2.95 7.86 4.84
CA CYS A 15 -3.40 6.87 3.86
C CYS A 15 -3.42 7.47 2.46
N LYS A 16 -3.85 8.71 2.34
CA LYS A 16 -3.82 9.46 1.08
C LYS A 16 -2.38 9.62 0.57
N THR A 17 -1.47 10.02 1.45
CA THR A 17 -0.06 10.19 1.10
C THR A 17 0.54 8.88 0.62
N THR A 18 0.23 7.78 1.31
CA THR A 18 0.69 6.45 0.93
C THR A 18 0.20 6.09 -0.47
N TYR A 19 -1.07 6.33 -0.75
CA TYR A 19 -1.65 6.07 -2.07
C TYR A 19 -0.91 6.84 -3.15
N GLN A 20 -0.67 8.13 -2.91
CA GLN A 20 -0.01 9.01 -3.88
C GLN A 20 1.41 8.55 -4.18
N ILE A 21 2.16 8.12 -3.16
CA ILE A 21 3.52 7.63 -3.32
C ILE A 21 3.54 6.37 -4.19
N ILE A 22 2.67 5.43 -3.88
CA ILE A 22 2.59 4.16 -4.61
C ILE A 22 2.15 4.40 -6.05
N GLU A 23 1.14 5.25 -6.25
CA GLU A 23 0.66 5.60 -7.59
C GLU A 23 1.76 6.23 -8.42
N LYS A 24 2.53 7.13 -7.81
CA LYS A 24 3.65 7.79 -8.49
C LYS A 24 4.69 6.77 -8.97
N VAL A 25 5.09 5.85 -8.11
CA VAL A 25 6.07 4.82 -8.46
C VAL A 25 5.54 3.94 -9.60
N ILE A 26 4.29 3.54 -9.51
CA ILE A 26 3.66 2.71 -10.55
C ILE A 26 3.67 3.44 -11.90
N ASN A 27 3.26 4.71 -11.91
CA ASN A 27 3.16 5.49 -13.13
C ASN A 27 4.54 5.80 -13.74
N GLU A 28 5.50 6.14 -12.90
CA GLU A 28 6.85 6.47 -13.38
C GLU A 28 7.58 5.28 -13.98
N ASN A 29 7.25 4.08 -13.54
CA ASN A 29 7.91 2.86 -13.99
C ASN A 29 7.04 2.00 -14.90
N ASN A 30 5.88 2.52 -15.32
CA ASN A 30 4.93 1.83 -16.21
C ASN A 30 4.58 0.42 -15.72
N LEU A 31 4.33 0.30 -14.41
CA LEU A 31 4.01 -0.99 -13.81
C LEU A 31 2.54 -1.33 -14.03
N ASP A 32 2.26 -2.59 -14.34
CA ASP A 32 0.88 -3.07 -14.50
C ASP A 32 0.40 -3.62 -13.14
N VAL A 33 0.13 -2.70 -12.23
CA VAL A 33 -0.26 -3.02 -10.85
C VAL A 33 -1.55 -2.31 -10.53
N LYS A 34 -2.51 -3.06 -9.98
CA LYS A 34 -3.78 -2.49 -9.52
C LYS A 34 -3.63 -2.01 -8.09
N ILE A 35 -4.11 -0.78 -7.82
CA ILE A 35 -4.14 -0.24 -6.46
C ILE A 35 -5.57 -0.29 -5.94
N THR A 36 -5.76 -0.85 -4.75
CA THR A 36 -7.07 -0.94 -4.11
C THR A 36 -6.98 -0.31 -2.72
N LYS A 37 -7.93 0.56 -2.38
CA LYS A 37 -8.03 1.11 -1.03
C LYS A 37 -8.98 0.27 -0.22
N ILE A 38 -8.57 -0.12 0.98
CA ILE A 38 -9.39 -0.86 1.93
C ILE A 38 -9.63 0.05 3.14
N GLU A 39 -10.85 0.53 3.28
CA GLU A 39 -11.21 1.48 4.34
C GLU A 39 -12.06 0.83 5.44
N ASP A 40 -12.63 -0.33 5.18
CA ASP A 40 -13.46 -1.05 6.14
C ASP A 40 -12.59 -1.63 7.26
N ILE A 41 -12.89 -1.22 8.50
CA ILE A 41 -12.13 -1.64 9.69
C ILE A 41 -12.11 -3.16 9.81
N THR A 42 -13.22 -3.83 9.55
CA THR A 42 -13.31 -5.29 9.65
C THR A 42 -12.35 -5.96 8.67
N GLU A 43 -12.30 -5.46 7.44
CA GLU A 43 -11.37 -5.97 6.43
C GLU A 43 -9.92 -5.72 6.82
N ILE A 44 -9.63 -4.50 7.30
CA ILE A 44 -8.29 -4.13 7.74
C ILE A 44 -7.81 -5.08 8.84
N MET A 45 -8.66 -5.37 9.80
CA MET A 45 -8.32 -6.24 10.92
C MET A 45 -8.07 -7.69 10.47
N SER A 46 -8.68 -8.11 9.36
CA SER A 46 -8.47 -9.46 8.84
C SER A 46 -7.03 -9.69 8.37
N TYR A 47 -6.26 -8.63 8.15
CA TYR A 47 -4.85 -8.73 7.77
C TYR A 47 -3.90 -8.72 8.98
N ASP A 48 -4.43 -8.72 10.19
CA ASP A 48 -3.65 -8.70 11.44
C ASP A 48 -2.72 -7.48 11.56
N VAL A 49 -3.16 -6.33 11.04
CA VAL A 49 -2.39 -5.09 11.19
C VAL A 49 -2.93 -4.29 12.37
N MET A 50 -2.03 -3.80 13.20
CA MET A 50 -2.37 -3.02 14.38
C MET A 50 -2.34 -1.51 14.14
N GLY A 51 -1.72 -1.08 13.05
CA GLY A 51 -1.61 0.34 12.73
C GLY A 51 -1.81 0.61 11.27
N THR A 52 -2.28 1.81 10.94
CA THR A 52 -2.48 2.26 9.56
C THR A 52 -1.68 3.54 9.32
N PRO A 53 -1.29 3.82 8.08
CA PRO A 53 -1.57 3.03 6.88
C PRO A 53 -0.77 1.74 6.83
N ALA A 54 -1.32 0.73 6.19
CA ALA A 54 -0.61 -0.52 5.94
C ALA A 54 -0.67 -0.83 4.43
N VAL A 55 0.36 -1.48 3.92
CA VAL A 55 0.44 -1.83 2.50
C VAL A 55 0.53 -3.34 2.36
N VAL A 56 -0.39 -3.91 1.60
CA VAL A 56 -0.44 -5.34 1.31
C VAL A 56 -0.12 -5.54 -0.17
N VAL A 57 0.86 -6.38 -0.45
CA VAL A 57 1.29 -6.67 -1.81
C VAL A 57 1.03 -8.14 -2.10
N ASP A 58 0.15 -8.41 -3.06
CA ASP A 58 -0.26 -9.77 -3.42
C ASP A 58 -0.56 -10.62 -2.17
N GLU A 59 -1.41 -10.08 -1.29
CA GLU A 59 -1.88 -10.72 -0.06
C GLU A 59 -0.82 -10.86 1.05
N THR A 60 0.36 -10.23 0.90
CA THR A 60 1.39 -10.21 1.93
C THR A 60 1.56 -8.79 2.47
N VAL A 61 1.44 -8.62 3.78
CA VAL A 61 1.61 -7.30 4.41
C VAL A 61 3.09 -6.92 4.39
N LYS A 62 3.41 -5.82 3.72
CA LYS A 62 4.78 -5.33 3.57
C LYS A 62 5.09 -4.11 4.43
N ILE A 63 4.10 -3.25 4.65
CA ILE A 63 4.26 -2.02 5.43
C ILE A 63 3.17 -2.00 6.50
N LYS A 64 3.55 -1.69 7.74
CA LYS A 64 2.61 -1.62 8.87
C LYS A 64 2.81 -0.32 9.64
N GLY A 65 1.75 0.48 9.72
CA GLY A 65 1.69 1.60 10.65
C GLY A 65 2.55 2.81 10.36
N HIS A 66 3.06 2.96 9.13
CA HIS A 66 3.79 4.17 8.75
C HIS A 66 3.66 4.45 7.27
N VAL A 67 3.88 5.71 6.90
CA VAL A 67 3.89 6.12 5.49
C VAL A 67 5.22 5.66 4.88
N PRO A 68 5.18 4.83 3.82
CA PRO A 68 6.43 4.37 3.20
C PRO A 68 7.09 5.49 2.40
N SER A 69 8.42 5.41 2.23
CA SER A 69 9.14 6.27 1.31
C SER A 69 9.06 5.68 -0.10
N GLU A 70 9.36 6.49 -1.12
CA GLU A 70 9.46 5.99 -2.49
C GLU A 70 10.46 4.85 -2.58
N SER A 71 11.57 4.98 -1.87
CA SER A 71 12.62 3.97 -1.83
C SER A 71 12.11 2.62 -1.33
N GLU A 72 11.33 2.64 -0.26
CA GLU A 72 10.71 1.43 0.29
C GLU A 72 9.78 0.78 -0.73
N ILE A 73 8.97 1.58 -1.40
CA ILE A 73 8.02 1.09 -2.41
C ILE A 73 8.78 0.48 -3.60
N LYS A 74 9.85 1.14 -4.05
CA LYS A 74 10.68 0.61 -5.13
C LYS A 74 11.30 -0.73 -4.76
N GLN A 75 11.77 -0.87 -3.53
CA GLN A 75 12.33 -2.15 -3.05
C GLN A 75 11.27 -3.24 -3.07
N ILE A 76 10.06 -2.92 -2.64
CA ILE A 76 8.95 -3.88 -2.63
C ILE A 76 8.65 -4.36 -4.05
N PHE A 77 8.66 -3.46 -5.02
CA PHE A 77 8.42 -3.80 -6.43
C PHE A 77 9.65 -4.42 -7.13
N GLY A 78 10.82 -4.37 -6.50
CA GLY A 78 12.03 -4.92 -7.09
C GLY A 78 12.63 -4.07 -8.21
N ILE A 79 12.48 -2.77 -8.10
CA ILE A 79 12.98 -1.84 -9.14
C ILE A 79 13.95 -0.81 -8.59
#